data_5ce004acdb093f80762fcfbfc1100ae8
#
_entry.id   5ce004acdb093f80762fcfbfc1100ae8
#
_cell.length_a   1.000
_cell.length_b   1.000
_cell.length_c   1.000
_cell.angle_alpha   90.00
_cell.angle_beta   90.00
_cell.angle_gamma   90.00
#
_symmetry.space_group_name_H-M   'P 1'
#
loop_
_entity.id
_entity.type
_entity.pdbx_description
1 polymer ?
#
loop_
_entity_poly.entity_id
_entity_poly.type
_entity_poly.pdbx_seq_one_letter_code
_entity_poly.pdbx_strand_id
1 'polypeptide(L)' 'MPKKKFWRCNVCNDVHYGVLPPEICPTCTTKNAYVEVDEKEAKFVMGLAK' A
#
# COMPACT_ATOMS: atom_id res chain seq x y z
N MET A 1 13.15 -16.62 -3.31
CA MET A 1 12.18 -15.76 -3.98
C MET A 1 11.63 -14.74 -3.02
N PRO A 2 11.58 -13.48 -3.38
CA PRO A 2 10.99 -12.48 -2.49
C PRO A 2 9.49 -12.69 -2.36
N LYS A 3 8.99 -12.51 -1.17
CA LYS A 3 7.57 -12.64 -0.90
C LYS A 3 6.86 -11.33 -1.23
N LYS A 4 5.66 -11.44 -1.76
CA LYS A 4 4.82 -10.27 -1.98
C LYS A 4 4.35 -9.72 -0.64
N LYS A 5 4.28 -8.41 -0.54
CA LYS A 5 3.88 -7.71 0.67
C LYS A 5 2.82 -6.69 0.35
N PHE A 6 2.12 -6.27 1.39
CA PHE A 6 1.14 -5.21 1.24
C PHE A 6 1.79 -3.86 1.50
N TRP A 7 1.49 -2.91 0.67
CA TRP A 7 2.02 -1.55 0.75
C TRP A 7 0.86 -0.58 0.83
N ARG A 8 0.89 0.29 1.80
CA ARG A 8 -0.17 1.28 1.99
C ARG A 8 0.37 2.68 1.74
N CYS A 9 -0.36 3.44 0.95
CA CYS A 9 -0.01 4.84 0.73
C CYS A 9 -0.32 5.64 1.99
N ASN A 10 0.67 6.39 2.45
CA ASN A 10 0.54 7.18 3.68
C ASN A 10 -0.27 8.46 3.48
N VAL A 11 -0.64 8.76 2.26
CA VAL A 11 -1.38 9.98 1.91
C VAL A 11 -2.84 9.68 1.63
N CYS A 12 -3.12 8.74 0.72
CA CYS A 12 -4.48 8.43 0.31
C CYS A 12 -4.99 7.07 0.81
N ASN A 13 -4.18 6.35 1.60
CA ASN A 13 -4.51 5.02 2.12
C ASN A 13 -4.76 3.97 1.04
N ASP A 14 -4.15 4.13 -0.12
CA ASP A 14 -4.27 3.17 -1.20
C ASP A 14 -3.41 1.95 -0.88
N VAL A 15 -3.97 0.75 -1.02
CA VAL A 15 -3.25 -0.50 -0.72
C VAL A 15 -2.80 -1.15 -2.02
N HIS A 16 -1.54 -1.54 -2.05
CA HIS A 16 -0.93 -2.19 -3.19
C HIS A 16 -0.29 -3.50 -2.75
N TYR A 17 -0.42 -4.54 -3.55
CA TYR A 17 0.15 -5.84 -3.22
C TYR A 17 1.22 -6.22 -4.24
N GLY A 18 2.43 -6.47 -3.77
CA GLY A 18 3.53 -6.86 -4.62
C GLY A 18 4.84 -6.94 -3.88
N VAL A 19 5.90 -7.30 -4.60
CA VAL A 19 7.23 -7.43 -4.02
C VAL A 19 7.79 -6.05 -3.65
N LEU A 20 7.53 -5.07 -4.48
CA LEU A 20 8.01 -3.71 -4.27
C LEU A 20 6.85 -2.72 -4.44
N PRO A 21 6.86 -1.62 -3.69
CA PRO A 21 5.85 -0.58 -3.86
C PRO A 21 6.11 0.23 -5.12
N PRO A 22 5.08 0.83 -5.72
CA PRO A 22 5.29 1.75 -6.82
C PRO A 22 6.03 3.00 -6.32
N GLU A 23 6.83 3.60 -7.18
CA GLU A 23 7.56 4.82 -6.83
C GLU A 23 6.61 5.98 -6.56
N ILE A 24 5.56 6.07 -7.35
CA ILE A 24 4.59 7.15 -7.26
C ILE A 24 3.21 6.54 -7.09
N CYS A 25 2.46 7.02 -6.13
CA CYS A 25 1.08 6.59 -5.94
C CYS A 25 0.25 7.06 -7.13
N PRO A 26 -0.41 6.14 -7.85
CA PRO A 26 -1.22 6.53 -9.01
C PRO A 26 -2.48 7.34 -8.65
N THR A 27 -2.86 7.31 -7.38
CA THR A 27 -4.06 8.01 -6.93
C THR A 27 -3.76 9.44 -6.49
N CYS A 28 -2.75 9.61 -5.63
CA CYS A 28 -2.41 10.93 -5.10
C CYS A 28 -1.13 11.51 -5.69
N THR A 29 -0.43 10.75 -6.52
CA THR A 29 0.81 11.13 -7.20
C THR A 29 1.96 11.53 -6.26
N THR A 30 1.90 11.10 -5.01
CA THR A 30 2.95 11.36 -4.03
C THR A 30 4.06 10.33 -4.16
N LYS A 31 5.31 10.78 -4.16
CA LYS A 31 6.47 9.90 -4.23
C LYS A 31 6.80 9.35 -2.84
N ASN A 32 7.26 8.09 -2.82
CA ASN A 32 7.72 7.43 -1.60
C ASN A 32 6.71 7.47 -0.46
N ALA A 33 5.42 7.41 -0.82
CA ALA A 33 4.35 7.46 0.17
C ALA A 33 3.94 6.09 0.70
N TYR A 34 4.41 5.02 0.07
CA TYR A 34 4.04 3.68 0.47
C TYR A 34 4.86 3.19 1.65
N VAL A 35 4.19 2.53 2.59
CA VAL A 35 4.84 1.88 3.74
C VAL A 35 4.42 0.42 3.77
N GLU A 36 5.34 -0.42 4.26
CA GLU A 36 5.05 -1.85 4.38
C GLU A 36 4.06 -2.07 5.52
N VAL A 37 3.03 -2.85 5.25
CA VAL A 37 2.03 -3.18 6.27
C VAL A 37 1.75 -4.68 6.27
N ASP A 38 1.23 -5.18 7.38
CA ASP A 38 0.83 -6.58 7.51
C ASP A 38 -0.46 -6.85 6.74
N GLU A 39 -0.69 -8.12 6.45
CA GLU A 39 -1.94 -8.54 5.82
C GLU A 39 -3.16 -8.09 6.64
N LYS A 40 -3.08 -8.20 7.95
CA LYS A 40 -4.16 -7.75 8.83
C LYS A 40 -4.44 -6.26 8.68
N GLU A 41 -3.38 -5.46 8.68
CA GLU A 41 -3.51 -4.03 8.56
C GLU A 41 -4.03 -3.63 7.18
N ALA A 42 -3.54 -4.30 6.14
CA ALA A 42 -4.01 -4.05 4.79
C ALA A 42 -5.50 -4.34 4.65
N LYS A 43 -5.95 -5.45 5.21
CA LYS A 43 -7.37 -5.80 5.19
C LYS A 43 -8.21 -4.78 5.96
N PHE A 44 -7.70 -4.30 7.07
CA PHE A 44 -8.38 -3.28 7.87
C PHE A 44 -8.55 -1.99 7.07
N VAL A 45 -7.50 -1.54 6.42
CA VAL A 45 -7.54 -0.32 5.61
C VAL A 45 -8.49 -0.49 4.43
N MET A 46 -8.42 -1.62 3.74
CA MET A 46 -9.33 -1.90 2.61
C MET A 46 -10.78 -1.97 3.06
N GLY A 47 -11.02 -2.51 4.25
CA GLY A 47 -12.36 -2.55 4.83
C GLY A 47 -12.92 -1.16 5.11
N LEU A 48 -12.06 -0.25 5.57
CA LEU A 48 -12.46 1.12 5.84
C LEU A 48 -12.73 1.91 4.56
N ALA A 49 -12.07 1.52 3.47
CA ALA A 49 -12.21 2.22 2.19
C ALA A 49 -13.52 1.94 1.47
N LYS A 50 -14.31 1.02 1.97
CA LYS A 50 -15.59 0.67 1.33
C LYS A 50 -16.69 1.64 1.72
#